data_30fd334eb5566d12db9ea0cd91bd2fc0
#
_entry.id   30fd334eb5566d12db9ea0cd91bd2fc0
#
_cell.length_a   1.000
_cell.length_b   1.000
_cell.length_c   1.000
_cell.angle_alpha   90.00
_cell.angle_beta   90.00
_cell.angle_gamma   90.00
#
_symmetry.space_group_name_H-M   'P 1'
#
loop_
_entity.id
_entity.type
_entity.pdbx_description
1 polymer ?
#
loop_
_entity_poly.entity_id
_entity_poly.type
_entity_poly.pdbx_seq_one_letter_code
_entity_poly.pdbx_strand_id
1 'polypeptide(L)'
;MREKPSEKLPDKPRDDSPLHAKDRAWSGRFSEPVAQFVLNYTASVGFDQRLARADIQASLAHASMLAAVGVLSAADLARIEQGLAQVWTEIEAGTFEWQVALEDVHLNVEARLTELAGEAGKRLHTA
;
A
#
# COMPACT_ATOMS: atom_id res chain seq x y z
N MET A 1 35.32 30.85 -17.88
CA MET A 1 34.48 29.62 -17.92
C MET A 1 33.74 29.50 -16.60
N ARG A 2 32.44 29.58 -16.64
CA ARG A 2 31.64 29.52 -15.43
C ARG A 2 31.42 28.08 -15.04
N GLU A 3 31.85 27.75 -13.83
CA GLU A 3 31.39 26.51 -13.22
C GLU A 3 29.89 26.58 -13.01
N LYS A 4 29.17 25.61 -13.53
CA LYS A 4 27.77 25.45 -13.18
C LYS A 4 27.68 25.28 -11.67
N PRO A 5 26.86 26.09 -10.97
CA PRO A 5 26.58 25.79 -9.59
C PRO A 5 26.08 24.35 -9.53
N SER A 6 26.63 23.57 -8.63
CA SER A 6 26.14 22.22 -8.40
C SER A 6 24.63 22.30 -8.18
N GLU A 7 23.87 21.78 -9.13
CA GLU A 7 22.45 21.67 -8.97
C GLU A 7 22.19 20.81 -7.74
N LYS A 8 21.80 21.44 -6.68
CA LYS A 8 21.24 20.72 -5.55
C LYS A 8 20.01 20.00 -6.09
N LEU A 9 20.05 18.68 -6.10
CA LEU A 9 18.86 17.88 -6.34
C LEU A 9 17.75 18.39 -5.41
N PRO A 10 16.55 18.67 -5.94
CA PRO A 10 15.47 19.10 -5.09
C PRO A 10 15.24 18.05 -4.01
N ASP A 11 15.21 18.49 -2.77
CA ASP A 11 14.83 17.60 -1.67
C ASP A 11 13.51 16.92 -2.02
N LYS A 12 13.50 15.61 -1.94
CA LYS A 12 12.25 14.86 -2.01
C LYS A 12 11.26 15.49 -1.05
N PRO A 13 10.04 15.80 -1.49
CA PRO A 13 9.04 16.28 -0.57
C PRO A 13 8.90 15.29 0.59
N ARG A 14 9.01 15.80 1.79
CA ARG A 14 8.81 14.98 2.99
C ARG A 14 7.37 14.52 2.99
N ASP A 15 7.20 13.23 2.99
CA ASP A 15 5.89 12.66 3.20
C ASP A 15 5.60 12.74 4.71
N ASP A 16 4.77 13.69 5.08
CA ASP A 16 4.38 13.90 6.46
C ASP A 16 3.18 13.04 6.87
N SER A 17 2.87 11.99 6.10
CA SER A 17 1.82 11.06 6.48
C SER A 17 2.13 10.40 7.83
N PRO A 18 1.11 10.05 8.63
CA PRO A 18 1.31 9.38 9.91
C PRO A 18 2.09 8.07 9.80
N LEU A 19 1.98 7.39 8.66
CA LEU A 19 2.68 6.13 8.40
C LEU A 19 4.19 6.37 8.28
N HIS A 20 4.58 7.37 7.52
CA HIS A 20 5.98 7.73 7.36
C HIS A 20 6.58 8.38 8.61
N ALA A 21 5.76 9.04 9.42
CA ALA A 21 6.19 9.57 10.70
C ALA A 21 6.59 8.45 11.66
N LYS A 22 5.82 7.37 11.71
CA LYS A 22 6.16 6.19 12.51
C LYS A 22 7.45 5.54 12.04
N ASP A 23 7.59 5.37 10.74
CA ASP A 23 8.79 4.78 10.16
C ASP A 23 10.03 5.63 10.46
N ARG A 24 9.94 6.94 10.35
CA ARG A 24 11.03 7.86 10.70
C ARG A 24 11.39 7.81 12.18
N ALA A 25 10.41 7.71 13.06
CA ALA A 25 10.65 7.58 14.50
C ALA A 25 11.42 6.30 14.81
N TRP A 26 11.11 5.20 14.15
CA TRP A 26 11.83 3.94 14.27
C TRP A 26 13.23 4.03 13.67
N SER A 27 13.37 4.58 12.46
CA SER A 27 14.66 4.67 11.78
C SER A 27 15.65 5.60 12.50
N GLY A 28 15.17 6.66 13.15
CA GLY A 28 16.02 7.53 13.96
C GLY A 28 16.64 6.82 15.17
N ARG A 29 16.03 5.73 15.63
CA ARG A 29 16.46 4.97 16.80
C ARG A 29 17.15 3.65 16.45
N PHE A 30 16.77 3.03 15.33
CA PHE A 30 17.19 1.69 14.92
C PHE A 30 17.44 1.63 13.41
N SER A 31 18.32 2.49 12.89
CA SER A 31 18.53 2.61 11.45
C SER A 31 18.96 1.29 10.78
N GLU A 32 19.92 0.55 11.35
CA GLU A 32 20.37 -0.72 10.79
C GLU A 32 19.36 -1.86 11.00
N PRO A 33 18.78 -2.05 12.20
CA PRO A 33 17.74 -3.04 12.39
C PRO A 33 16.51 -2.79 11.52
N VAL A 34 16.13 -1.53 11.29
CA VAL A 34 15.01 -1.18 10.41
C VAL A 34 15.35 -1.53 8.96
N ALA A 35 16.56 -1.22 8.50
CA ALA A 35 17.00 -1.56 7.15
C ALA A 35 16.98 -3.09 6.93
N GLN A 36 17.47 -3.85 7.89
CA GLN A 36 17.45 -5.32 7.83
C GLN A 36 16.02 -5.86 7.86
N PHE A 37 15.16 -5.26 8.68
CA PHE A 37 13.75 -5.62 8.74
C PHE A 37 13.06 -5.36 7.40
N VAL A 38 13.33 -4.24 6.75
CA VAL A 38 12.80 -3.92 5.42
C VAL A 38 13.23 -4.97 4.40
N LEU A 39 14.51 -5.35 4.40
CA LEU A 39 15.01 -6.37 3.49
C LEU A 39 14.35 -7.72 3.74
N ASN A 40 14.25 -8.11 5.00
CA ASN A 40 13.60 -9.37 5.38
C ASN A 40 12.11 -9.35 5.04
N TYR A 41 11.44 -8.24 5.29
CA TYR A 41 10.04 -8.06 4.99
C TYR A 41 9.79 -8.14 3.48
N THR A 42 10.60 -7.46 2.69
CA THR A 42 10.51 -7.47 1.23
C THR A 42 10.76 -8.87 0.67
N ALA A 43 11.73 -9.58 1.21
CA ALA A 43 12.00 -10.97 0.83
C ALA A 43 10.84 -11.89 1.23
N SER A 44 10.28 -11.69 2.42
CA SER A 44 9.13 -12.42 2.93
C SER A 44 7.88 -12.16 2.07
N VAL A 45 7.67 -10.92 1.65
CA VAL A 45 6.56 -10.53 0.79
C VAL A 45 6.65 -11.20 -0.57
N GLY A 46 7.85 -11.33 -1.16
CA GLY A 46 8.03 -12.10 -2.39
C GLY A 46 7.59 -13.55 -2.22
N PHE A 47 7.76 -14.11 -1.04
CA PHE A 47 7.30 -15.44 -0.67
C PHE A 47 5.79 -15.47 -0.41
N ASP A 48 5.23 -14.37 0.08
CA ASP A 48 3.82 -14.24 0.49
C ASP A 48 2.89 -13.74 -0.63
N GLN A 49 3.31 -13.74 -1.89
CA GLN A 49 2.45 -13.37 -3.01
C GLN A 49 1.15 -14.17 -3.04
N ARG A 50 1.20 -15.44 -2.62
CA ARG A 50 0.01 -16.28 -2.52
C ARG A 50 -0.99 -15.74 -1.50
N LEU A 51 -0.48 -15.22 -0.37
CA LEU A 51 -1.32 -14.60 0.65
C LEU A 51 -1.94 -13.30 0.13
N ALA A 52 -1.16 -12.49 -0.59
CA ALA A 52 -1.67 -11.28 -1.22
C ALA A 52 -2.79 -11.59 -2.21
N ARG A 53 -2.62 -12.61 -3.03
CA ARG A 53 -3.65 -13.05 -3.97
C ARG A 53 -4.91 -13.50 -3.24
N ALA A 54 -4.75 -14.33 -2.21
CA ALA A 54 -5.87 -14.80 -1.41
C ALA A 54 -6.60 -13.64 -0.72
N ASP A 55 -5.86 -12.68 -0.19
CA ASP A 55 -6.41 -11.49 0.45
C ASP A 55 -7.21 -10.64 -0.54
N ILE A 56 -6.67 -10.41 -1.72
CA ILE A 56 -7.36 -9.66 -2.79
C ILE A 56 -8.63 -10.38 -3.22
N GLN A 57 -8.58 -11.70 -3.39
CA GLN A 57 -9.75 -12.49 -3.75
C GLN A 57 -10.82 -12.44 -2.66
N ALA A 58 -10.43 -12.52 -1.40
CA ALA A 58 -11.34 -12.38 -0.26
C ALA A 58 -11.98 -11.00 -0.21
N SER A 59 -11.19 -9.96 -0.46
CA SER A 59 -11.69 -8.58 -0.50
C SER A 59 -12.67 -8.36 -1.64
N LEU A 60 -12.43 -8.94 -2.81
CA LEU A 60 -13.35 -8.89 -3.95
C LEU A 60 -14.68 -9.58 -3.63
N ALA A 61 -14.63 -10.75 -3.02
CA ALA A 61 -15.83 -11.49 -2.59
C ALA A 61 -16.61 -10.69 -1.54
N HIS A 62 -15.92 -10.10 -0.58
CA HIS A 62 -16.52 -9.25 0.45
C HIS A 62 -17.20 -8.02 -0.16
N ALA A 63 -16.51 -7.34 -1.07
CA ALA A 63 -17.06 -6.18 -1.77
C ALA A 63 -18.32 -6.53 -2.57
N SER A 64 -18.30 -7.66 -3.28
CA SER A 64 -19.45 -8.15 -4.03
C SER A 64 -20.65 -8.42 -3.11
N MET A 65 -20.41 -9.01 -1.96
CA MET A 65 -21.45 -9.28 -0.95
C MET A 65 -22.02 -7.96 -0.42
N LEU A 66 -21.18 -6.99 -0.09
CA LEU A 66 -21.63 -5.70 0.41
C LEU A 66 -22.45 -4.93 -0.64
N ALA A 67 -22.09 -5.04 -1.90
CA ALA A 67 -22.88 -4.46 -2.98
C ALA A 67 -24.25 -5.16 -3.12
N ALA A 68 -24.27 -6.49 -2.99
CA ALA A 68 -25.50 -7.26 -3.07
C ALA A 68 -26.49 -6.90 -1.97
N VAL A 69 -26.01 -6.60 -0.76
CA VAL A 69 -26.87 -6.20 0.38
C VAL A 69 -27.08 -4.69 0.47
N GLY A 70 -26.59 -3.90 -0.49
CA GLY A 70 -26.83 -2.47 -0.57
C GLY A 70 -25.92 -1.57 0.28
N VAL A 71 -24.89 -2.13 0.90
CA VAL A 71 -23.90 -1.34 1.67
C VAL A 71 -22.97 -0.56 0.75
N LEU A 72 -22.58 -1.17 -0.36
CA LEU A 72 -21.82 -0.51 -1.42
C LEU A 72 -22.72 -0.27 -2.64
N SER A 73 -22.53 0.87 -3.30
CA SER A 73 -23.16 1.12 -4.59
C SER A 73 -22.44 0.34 -5.70
N ALA A 74 -23.07 0.23 -6.86
CA ALA A 74 -22.44 -0.37 -8.05
C ALA A 74 -21.17 0.41 -8.45
N ALA A 75 -21.18 1.73 -8.30
CA ALA A 75 -20.02 2.58 -8.58
C ALA A 75 -18.87 2.30 -7.59
N ASP A 76 -19.19 2.14 -6.30
CA ASP A 76 -18.19 1.79 -5.28
C ASP A 76 -17.57 0.43 -5.58
N LEU A 77 -18.38 -0.57 -5.92
CA LEU A 77 -17.90 -1.89 -6.27
C LEU A 77 -16.94 -1.83 -7.47
N ALA A 78 -17.30 -1.09 -8.52
CA ALA A 78 -16.46 -0.95 -9.69
C ALA A 78 -15.10 -0.32 -9.35
N ARG A 79 -15.09 0.69 -8.50
CA ARG A 79 -13.85 1.34 -8.04
C ARG A 79 -12.98 0.39 -7.23
N ILE A 80 -13.58 -0.39 -6.36
CA ILE A 80 -12.87 -1.38 -5.55
C ILE A 80 -12.28 -2.48 -6.44
N GLU A 81 -13.05 -2.99 -7.39
CA GLU A 81 -12.57 -4.00 -8.32
C GLU A 81 -11.39 -3.48 -9.15
N GLN A 82 -11.48 -2.27 -9.68
CA GLN A 82 -10.40 -1.65 -10.43
C GLN A 82 -9.17 -1.41 -9.56
N GLY A 83 -9.38 -0.92 -8.34
CA GLY A 83 -8.31 -0.67 -7.39
C GLY A 83 -7.57 -1.96 -7.01
N LEU A 84 -8.29 -3.02 -6.70
CA LEU A 84 -7.70 -4.31 -6.36
C LEU A 84 -6.97 -4.94 -7.54
N ALA A 85 -7.50 -4.80 -8.75
CA ALA A 85 -6.82 -5.25 -9.96
C ALA A 85 -5.50 -4.50 -10.17
N GLN A 86 -5.48 -3.20 -9.92
CA GLN A 86 -4.27 -2.40 -9.99
C GLN A 86 -3.25 -2.83 -8.94
N VAL A 87 -3.69 -3.04 -7.70
CA VAL A 87 -2.82 -3.54 -6.62
C VAL A 87 -2.17 -4.85 -7.04
N TRP A 88 -2.95 -5.78 -7.56
CA TRP A 88 -2.43 -7.06 -8.01
C TRP A 88 -1.41 -6.90 -9.14
N THR A 89 -1.70 -6.05 -10.11
CA THR A 89 -0.76 -5.74 -11.20
C THR A 89 0.56 -5.21 -10.67
N GLU A 90 0.53 -4.31 -9.69
CA GLU A 90 1.73 -3.76 -9.05
C GLU A 90 2.52 -4.84 -8.30
N ILE A 91 1.83 -5.73 -7.61
CA ILE A 91 2.46 -6.84 -6.89
C ILE A 91 3.15 -7.79 -7.86
N GLU A 92 2.47 -8.19 -8.94
CA GLU A 92 3.05 -9.07 -9.96
C GLU A 92 4.25 -8.44 -10.66
N ALA A 93 4.18 -7.14 -10.94
CA ALA A 93 5.26 -6.40 -11.60
C ALA A 93 6.43 -6.09 -10.66
N GLY A 94 6.28 -6.30 -9.37
CA GLY A 94 7.30 -5.95 -8.37
C GLY A 94 7.42 -4.45 -8.13
N THR A 95 6.42 -3.66 -8.53
CA THR A 95 6.40 -2.20 -8.36
C THR A 95 5.60 -1.75 -7.15
N PHE A 96 4.92 -2.67 -6.47
CA PHE A 96 4.14 -2.37 -5.28
C PHE A 96 5.06 -1.91 -4.15
N GLU A 97 4.76 -0.76 -3.58
CA GLU A 97 5.52 -0.21 -2.46
C GLU A 97 4.98 -0.76 -1.14
N TRP A 98 5.71 -1.70 -0.57
CA TRP A 98 5.40 -2.25 0.73
C TRP A 98 5.84 -1.31 1.83
N GLN A 99 4.95 -1.07 2.79
CA GLN A 99 5.23 -0.19 3.93
C GLN A 99 5.42 -1.02 5.19
N VAL A 100 6.62 -0.93 5.73
CA VAL A 100 7.02 -1.67 6.94
C VAL A 100 6.13 -1.31 8.13
N ALA A 101 5.71 -0.06 8.23
CA ALA A 101 4.86 0.42 9.32
C ALA A 101 3.51 -0.28 9.38
N LEU A 102 3.07 -0.90 8.29
CA LEU A 102 1.79 -1.60 8.23
C LEU A 102 1.86 -3.07 8.62
N GLU A 103 3.07 -3.61 8.74
CA GLU A 103 3.40 -4.94 9.28
C GLU A 103 2.82 -6.17 8.57
N ASP A 104 1.69 -6.10 7.90
CA ASP A 104 1.15 -7.26 7.20
C ASP A 104 0.67 -6.95 5.77
N VAL A 105 0.45 -8.00 5.02
CA VAL A 105 0.04 -7.93 3.61
C VAL A 105 -1.32 -7.26 3.47
N HIS A 106 -2.27 -7.63 4.33
CA HIS A 106 -3.63 -7.12 4.27
C HIS A 106 -3.69 -5.60 4.45
N LEU A 107 -3.01 -5.07 5.47
CA LEU A 107 -2.97 -3.63 5.73
C LEU A 107 -2.29 -2.86 4.60
N ASN A 108 -1.26 -3.43 3.98
CA ASN A 108 -0.61 -2.83 2.82
C ASN A 108 -1.56 -2.77 1.61
N VAL A 109 -2.28 -3.84 1.35
CA VAL A 109 -3.28 -3.88 0.27
C VAL A 109 -4.40 -2.88 0.54
N GLU A 110 -4.91 -2.84 1.76
CA GLU A 110 -5.94 -1.87 2.18
C GLU A 110 -5.52 -0.43 1.97
N ALA A 111 -4.33 -0.08 2.42
CA ALA A 111 -3.81 1.28 2.30
C ALA A 111 -3.71 1.71 0.84
N ARG A 112 -3.18 0.83 -0.01
CA ARG A 112 -3.06 1.12 -1.44
C ARG A 112 -4.43 1.20 -2.12
N LEU A 113 -5.35 0.31 -1.76
CA LEU A 113 -6.72 0.35 -2.28
C LEU A 113 -7.39 1.67 -1.92
N THR A 114 -7.22 2.15 -0.70
CA THR A 114 -7.78 3.43 -0.28
C THR A 114 -7.22 4.61 -1.08
N GLU A 115 -5.92 4.58 -1.40
CA GLU A 115 -5.31 5.57 -2.28
C GLU A 115 -5.95 5.57 -3.67
N LEU A 116 -6.23 4.40 -4.22
CA LEU A 116 -6.77 4.24 -5.56
C LEU A 116 -8.28 4.45 -5.65
N ALA A 117 -9.01 3.95 -4.68
CA ALA A 117 -10.48 3.92 -4.68
C ALA A 117 -11.12 5.01 -3.79
N GLY A 118 -10.34 5.69 -2.97
CA GLY A 118 -10.83 6.74 -2.09
C GLY A 118 -11.89 6.26 -1.10
N GLU A 119 -13.00 6.96 -1.02
CA GLU A 119 -14.08 6.64 -0.08
C GLU A 119 -14.67 5.23 -0.27
N ALA A 120 -14.69 4.73 -1.50
CA ALA A 120 -15.16 3.37 -1.77
C ALA A 120 -14.29 2.33 -1.05
N GLY A 121 -12.97 2.52 -1.07
CA GLY A 121 -12.05 1.65 -0.34
C GLY A 121 -12.27 1.70 1.17
N LYS A 122 -12.51 2.88 1.71
CA LYS A 122 -12.82 3.05 3.13
C LYS A 122 -14.12 2.34 3.53
N ARG A 123 -15.14 2.41 2.70
CA ARG A 123 -16.42 1.73 2.97
C ARG A 123 -16.27 0.22 3.02
N LEU A 124 -15.39 -0.33 2.24
CA LEU A 124 -15.11 -1.77 2.26
C LEU A 124 -14.64 -2.21 3.66
N HIS A 125 -13.85 -1.39 4.34
CA HIS A 125 -13.25 -1.73 5.64
C HIS A 125 -14.12 -1.39 6.83
N THR A 126 -15.07 -0.49 6.67
CA THR A 126 -15.97 -0.06 7.76
C THR A 126 -17.26 -0.88 7.85
N ALA A 127 -17.47 -1.77 6.92
CA ALA A 127 -18.70 -2.57 6.85
C ALA A 127 -18.55 -3.93 7.51
#